data_67deb0563c0d3e0992b083b099db0c0c
#
_entry.id   67deb0563c0d3e0992b083b099db0c0c
#
_cell.length_a   1.000
_cell.length_b   1.000
_cell.length_c   1.000
_cell.angle_alpha   90.00
_cell.angle_beta   90.00
_cell.angle_gamma   90.00
#
_symmetry.space_group_name_H-M   'P 1'
#
loop_
_entity.id
_entity.type
_entity.pdbx_description
1 polymer ?
#
loop_
_entity_poly.entity_id
_entity_poly.type
_entity_poly.pdbx_seq_one_letter_code
_entity_poly.pdbx_strand_id
1 'polypeptide(L)'
;MRSRQRGFTLIEIMVVVVIIGLLTAVVTTQVMGRVDDARVNKVQQDIKALELALQMYRLDNSRYPSSEQGLMALVQKPTLEPIPPSWRPGGYLQRYSKDPWKEDYIYVSPGEHGEYDLYSLGADKKEGGEGPDADIGNWNLDQ
;
A
#
# COMPACT_ATOMS: atom_id res chain seq x y z
N MET A 1 -37.17 -32.24 44.64
CA MET A 1 -36.04 -32.70 43.83
C MET A 1 -34.93 -31.65 43.92
N ARG A 2 -33.78 -31.94 44.56
CA ARG A 2 -32.64 -31.03 44.62
C ARG A 2 -31.78 -31.31 43.37
N SER A 3 -31.69 -30.36 42.46
CA SER A 3 -30.76 -30.41 41.31
C SER A 3 -29.31 -30.35 41.82
N ARG A 4 -28.54 -31.40 41.55
CA ARG A 4 -27.09 -31.40 41.79
C ARG A 4 -26.43 -30.40 40.84
N GLN A 5 -26.03 -29.25 41.32
CA GLN A 5 -25.14 -28.35 40.63
C GLN A 5 -23.76 -29.05 40.51
N ARG A 6 -23.37 -29.43 39.31
CA ARG A 6 -22.04 -29.93 39.01
C ARG A 6 -21.13 -28.70 38.80
N GLY A 7 -20.22 -28.49 39.71
CA GLY A 7 -19.17 -27.47 39.56
C GLY A 7 -18.05 -27.97 38.67
N PHE A 8 -17.40 -27.06 37.98
CA PHE A 8 -16.21 -27.36 37.20
C PHE A 8 -15.03 -27.73 38.11
N THR A 9 -14.19 -28.68 37.67
CA THR A 9 -12.96 -29.02 38.38
C THR A 9 -11.83 -28.06 37.99
N LEU A 10 -10.88 -27.86 38.89
CA LEU A 10 -9.72 -27.00 38.65
C LEU A 10 -8.90 -27.49 37.43
N ILE A 11 -8.77 -28.80 37.30
CA ILE A 11 -8.06 -29.41 36.13
C ILE A 11 -8.76 -29.14 34.82
N GLU A 12 -10.09 -29.12 34.82
CA GLU A 12 -10.90 -28.87 33.61
C GLU A 12 -10.69 -27.44 33.10
N ILE A 13 -10.61 -26.46 33.98
CA ILE A 13 -10.29 -25.07 33.62
C ILE A 13 -8.84 -24.95 33.17
N MET A 14 -7.88 -25.62 33.84
CA MET A 14 -6.47 -25.60 33.42
C MET A 14 -6.28 -26.16 32.01
N VAL A 15 -6.91 -27.27 31.67
CA VAL A 15 -6.85 -27.87 30.33
C VAL A 15 -7.44 -26.92 29.28
N VAL A 16 -8.59 -26.29 29.55
CA VAL A 16 -9.21 -25.32 28.64
C VAL A 16 -8.30 -24.12 28.39
N VAL A 17 -7.67 -23.55 29.41
CA VAL A 17 -6.76 -22.43 29.27
C VAL A 17 -5.53 -22.79 28.44
N VAL A 18 -4.95 -23.99 28.63
CA VAL A 18 -3.83 -24.48 27.83
C VAL A 18 -4.23 -24.64 26.37
N ILE A 19 -5.38 -25.23 26.09
CA ILE A 19 -5.87 -25.41 24.71
C ILE A 19 -6.10 -24.06 24.03
N ILE A 20 -6.75 -23.10 24.71
CA ILE A 20 -6.96 -21.74 24.19
C ILE A 20 -5.62 -21.05 23.91
N GLY A 21 -4.63 -21.19 24.80
CA GLY A 21 -3.30 -20.63 24.62
C GLY A 21 -2.59 -21.19 23.38
N LEU A 22 -2.65 -22.50 23.17
CA LEU A 22 -2.07 -23.15 21.99
C LEU A 22 -2.77 -22.72 20.68
N LEU A 23 -4.10 -22.62 20.68
CA LEU A 23 -4.86 -22.19 19.50
C LEU A 23 -4.58 -20.71 19.17
N THR A 24 -4.45 -19.87 20.17
CA THR A 24 -4.15 -18.44 19.98
C THR A 24 -2.79 -18.25 19.31
N ALA A 25 -1.77 -19.01 19.68
CA ALA A 25 -0.44 -18.94 19.10
C ALA A 25 -0.43 -19.27 17.59
N VAL A 26 -1.22 -20.25 17.16
CA VAL A 26 -1.30 -20.65 15.73
C VAL A 26 -2.08 -19.61 14.90
N VAL A 27 -3.17 -19.08 15.42
CA VAL A 27 -4.01 -18.11 14.69
C VAL A 27 -3.28 -16.80 14.42
N THR A 28 -2.46 -16.33 15.36
CA THR A 28 -1.78 -15.03 15.25
C THR A 28 -0.84 -14.98 14.04
N THR A 29 -0.10 -16.04 13.74
CA THR A 29 0.85 -16.07 12.62
C THR A 29 0.15 -16.05 11.26
N GLN A 30 -0.99 -16.71 11.13
CA GLN A 30 -1.76 -16.74 9.87
C GLN A 30 -2.47 -15.41 9.58
N VAL A 31 -2.91 -14.70 10.61
CA VAL A 31 -3.58 -13.40 10.44
C VAL A 31 -2.58 -12.33 9.98
N MET A 32 -1.36 -12.32 10.53
CA MET A 32 -0.33 -11.35 10.13
C MET A 32 0.05 -11.48 8.65
N GLY A 33 0.28 -12.68 8.14
CA GLY A 33 0.58 -12.89 6.71
C GLY A 33 -0.51 -12.35 5.78
N ARG A 34 -1.79 -12.56 6.12
CA ARG A 34 -2.91 -12.04 5.31
C ARG A 34 -3.02 -10.51 5.33
N VAL A 35 -2.62 -9.87 6.42
CA VAL A 35 -2.58 -8.40 6.51
C VAL A 35 -1.49 -7.83 5.61
N ASP A 36 -0.34 -8.47 5.54
CA ASP A 36 0.76 -8.04 4.68
C ASP A 36 0.42 -8.25 3.20
N ASP A 37 -0.18 -9.38 2.82
CA ASP A 37 -0.71 -9.60 1.47
C ASP A 37 -1.74 -8.53 1.08
N ALA A 38 -2.64 -8.15 1.99
CA ALA A 38 -3.63 -7.11 1.74
C ALA A 38 -2.99 -5.73 1.53
N ARG A 39 -1.90 -5.42 2.25
CA ARG A 39 -1.13 -4.17 2.07
C ARG A 39 -0.45 -4.14 0.70
N VAL A 40 0.22 -5.22 0.31
CA VAL A 40 0.85 -5.34 -1.01
C VAL A 40 -0.18 -5.16 -2.12
N ASN A 41 -1.31 -5.86 -2.05
CA ASN A 41 -2.41 -5.71 -3.01
C ASN A 41 -2.94 -4.25 -3.08
N LYS A 42 -3.01 -3.56 -1.95
CA LYS A 42 -3.42 -2.15 -1.91
C LYS A 42 -2.42 -1.27 -2.64
N VAL A 43 -1.12 -1.46 -2.43
CA VAL A 43 -0.06 -0.71 -3.14
C VAL A 43 -0.17 -0.93 -4.65
N GLN A 44 -0.33 -2.18 -5.09
CA GLN A 44 -0.48 -2.49 -6.53
C GLN A 44 -1.68 -1.79 -7.15
N GLN A 45 -2.82 -1.74 -6.43
CA GLN A 45 -4.01 -1.03 -6.90
C GLN A 45 -3.79 0.49 -6.95
N ASP A 46 -3.14 1.05 -5.94
CA ASP A 46 -2.85 2.49 -5.89
C ASP A 46 -1.88 2.89 -7.02
N ILE A 47 -0.83 2.12 -7.26
CA ILE A 47 0.10 2.37 -8.36
C ILE A 47 -0.63 2.33 -9.70
N LYS A 48 -1.47 1.32 -9.98
CA LYS A 48 -2.27 1.25 -11.21
C LYS A 48 -3.19 2.46 -11.39
N ALA A 49 -3.80 2.94 -10.32
CA ALA A 49 -4.63 4.14 -10.36
C ALA A 49 -3.82 5.42 -10.64
N LEU A 50 -2.64 5.53 -10.02
CA LEU A 50 -1.71 6.64 -10.25
C LEU A 50 -1.14 6.62 -11.68
N GLU A 51 -0.80 5.44 -12.21
CA GLU A 51 -0.36 5.27 -13.60
C GLU A 51 -1.42 5.76 -14.59
N LEU A 52 -2.69 5.39 -14.37
CA LEU A 52 -3.78 5.86 -15.22
C LEU A 52 -3.89 7.38 -15.21
N ALA A 53 -3.78 8.00 -14.05
CA ALA A 53 -3.80 9.46 -13.92
C ALA A 53 -2.59 10.14 -14.59
N LEU A 54 -1.39 9.53 -14.47
CA LEU A 54 -0.17 9.97 -15.16
C LEU A 54 -0.33 9.88 -16.69
N GLN A 55 -0.92 8.81 -17.19
CA GLN A 55 -1.20 8.65 -18.61
C GLN A 55 -2.18 9.72 -19.12
N MET A 56 -3.24 10.01 -18.36
CA MET A 56 -4.18 11.11 -18.71
C MET A 56 -3.46 12.46 -18.70
N TYR A 57 -2.62 12.74 -17.72
CA TYR A 57 -1.81 13.94 -17.68
C TYR A 57 -0.92 14.07 -18.92
N ARG A 58 -0.24 12.98 -19.31
CA ARG A 58 0.59 12.94 -20.53
C ARG A 58 -0.22 13.18 -21.81
N LEU A 59 -1.41 12.61 -21.91
CA LEU A 59 -2.29 12.82 -23.08
C LEU A 59 -2.65 14.30 -23.25
N ASP A 60 -2.97 14.99 -22.16
CA ASP A 60 -3.34 16.41 -22.21
C ASP A 60 -2.13 17.34 -22.38
N ASN A 61 -0.96 16.98 -21.82
CA ASN A 61 0.20 17.88 -21.74
C ASN A 61 1.42 17.40 -22.56
N SER A 62 1.32 16.27 -23.27
CA SER A 62 2.36 15.66 -24.12
C SER A 62 3.62 15.23 -23.36
N ARG A 63 3.59 15.19 -22.04
CA ARG A 63 4.69 14.78 -21.15
C ARG A 63 4.15 14.37 -19.79
N TYR A 64 4.96 13.63 -19.04
CA TYR A 64 4.71 13.37 -17.61
C TYR A 64 5.13 14.57 -16.77
N PRO A 65 4.63 14.67 -15.52
CA PRO A 65 5.18 15.63 -14.55
C PRO A 65 6.67 15.41 -14.34
N SER A 66 7.42 16.46 -14.00
CA SER A 66 8.80 16.28 -13.57
C SER A 66 8.86 15.68 -12.16
N SER A 67 10.01 15.12 -11.77
CA SER A 67 10.24 14.64 -10.40
C SER A 67 9.96 15.72 -9.35
N GLU A 68 10.32 16.97 -9.63
CA GLU A 68 10.08 18.10 -8.73
C GLU A 68 8.60 18.46 -8.61
N GLN A 69 7.84 18.32 -9.68
CA GLN A 69 6.38 18.51 -9.66
C GLN A 69 5.69 17.38 -8.92
N GLY A 70 6.24 16.18 -9.01
CA GLY A 70 5.76 15.00 -8.30
C GLY A 70 4.31 14.63 -8.60
N LEU A 71 3.77 13.74 -7.79
CA LEU A 71 2.37 13.28 -7.90
C LEU A 71 1.35 14.38 -7.56
N MET A 72 1.77 15.45 -6.88
CA MET A 72 0.90 16.60 -6.63
C MET A 72 0.43 17.28 -7.92
N ALA A 73 1.21 17.17 -9.01
CA ALA A 73 0.80 17.66 -10.32
C ALA A 73 -0.49 17.02 -10.86
N LEU A 74 -0.88 15.85 -10.33
CA LEU A 74 -2.14 15.18 -10.69
C LEU A 74 -3.35 15.75 -9.95
N VAL A 75 -3.12 16.37 -8.80
CA VAL A 75 -4.17 16.92 -7.92
C VAL A 75 -4.31 18.42 -8.08
N GLN A 76 -3.20 19.11 -8.20
CA GLN A 76 -3.12 20.58 -8.31
C GLN A 76 -2.26 20.99 -9.51
N LYS A 77 -2.67 22.06 -10.19
CA LYS A 77 -1.88 22.59 -11.30
C LYS A 77 -0.50 23.00 -10.82
N PRO A 78 0.59 22.42 -11.39
CA PRO A 78 1.95 22.82 -11.03
C PRO A 78 2.22 24.29 -11.30
N THR A 79 2.97 24.91 -10.40
CA THR A 79 3.53 26.27 -10.57
C THR A 79 5.01 26.24 -10.90
N LEU A 80 5.65 25.06 -10.77
CA LEU A 80 7.03 24.81 -11.16
C LEU A 80 7.12 24.49 -12.66
N GLU A 81 8.17 25.00 -13.31
CA GLU A 81 8.46 24.68 -14.71
C GLU A 81 8.83 23.18 -14.86
N PRO A 82 8.44 22.56 -15.98
CA PRO A 82 7.69 23.12 -17.11
C PRO A 82 6.19 23.14 -16.82
N ILE A 83 5.57 24.31 -16.82
CA ILE A 83 4.13 24.47 -16.54
C ILE A 83 3.31 23.73 -17.60
N PRO A 84 2.36 22.86 -17.22
CA PRO A 84 1.52 22.13 -18.15
C PRO A 84 0.57 23.08 -18.89
N PRO A 85 0.58 23.09 -20.25
CA PRO A 85 -0.21 24.01 -21.02
C PRO A 85 -1.72 23.69 -20.99
N SER A 86 -2.05 22.43 -20.85
CA SER A 86 -3.44 21.92 -20.94
C SER A 86 -3.86 21.16 -19.68
N TRP A 87 -3.44 21.69 -18.51
CA TRP A 87 -3.81 21.05 -17.25
C TRP A 87 -5.34 21.03 -17.05
N ARG A 88 -5.88 19.88 -16.77
CA ARG A 88 -7.32 19.65 -16.66
C ARG A 88 -7.93 20.34 -15.44
N PRO A 89 -8.96 21.22 -15.61
CA PRO A 89 -9.69 21.76 -14.48
C PRO A 89 -10.26 20.66 -13.57
N GLY A 90 -9.95 20.72 -12.27
CA GLY A 90 -10.34 19.68 -11.31
C GLY A 90 -9.29 18.56 -11.12
N GLY A 91 -8.21 18.59 -11.91
CA GLY A 91 -7.12 17.63 -11.78
C GLY A 91 -7.38 16.27 -12.44
N TYR A 92 -6.43 15.38 -12.30
CA TYR A 92 -6.44 14.00 -12.79
C TYR A 92 -6.79 13.01 -11.68
N LEU A 93 -6.61 13.46 -10.43
CA LEU A 93 -7.03 12.79 -9.21
C LEU A 93 -7.64 13.83 -8.26
N GLN A 94 -8.66 13.44 -7.51
CA GLN A 94 -9.17 14.30 -6.42
C GLN A 94 -8.19 14.41 -5.27
N ARG A 95 -7.53 13.31 -4.98
CA ARG A 95 -6.45 13.20 -3.99
C ARG A 95 -5.67 11.91 -4.25
N TYR A 96 -4.42 11.85 -3.85
CA TYR A 96 -3.72 10.58 -3.68
C TYR A 96 -3.47 10.33 -2.19
N SER A 97 -3.49 9.07 -1.81
CA SER A 97 -3.26 8.63 -0.44
C SER A 97 -1.83 8.15 -0.28
N LYS A 98 -1.37 8.14 0.95
CA LYS A 98 -0.14 7.45 1.33
C LYS A 98 -0.31 5.95 1.17
N ASP A 99 0.80 5.26 1.11
CA ASP A 99 0.84 3.81 1.11
C ASP A 99 0.31 3.22 2.44
N PRO A 100 0.10 1.88 2.55
CA PRO A 100 -0.39 1.25 3.76
C PRO A 100 0.51 1.39 5.00
N TRP A 101 1.77 1.74 4.82
CA TRP A 101 2.74 2.02 5.89
C TRP A 101 2.86 3.50 6.22
N LYS A 102 1.98 4.36 5.62
CA LYS A 102 1.86 5.82 5.84
C LYS A 102 3.02 6.64 5.27
N GLU A 103 3.75 6.08 4.30
CA GLU A 103 4.74 6.81 3.52
C GLU A 103 4.14 7.32 2.21
N ASP A 104 4.77 8.34 1.63
CA ASP A 104 4.40 8.83 0.32
C ASP A 104 4.98 7.92 -0.76
N TYR A 105 4.21 7.68 -1.85
CA TYR A 105 4.76 7.01 -3.03
C TYR A 105 5.90 7.82 -3.63
N ILE A 106 6.97 7.16 -4.01
CA ILE A 106 8.11 7.78 -4.66
C ILE A 106 7.84 7.84 -6.16
N TYR A 107 8.08 9.02 -6.74
CA TYR A 107 7.93 9.26 -8.16
C TYR A 107 9.18 9.94 -8.71
N VAL A 108 9.74 9.35 -9.76
CA VAL A 108 10.95 9.84 -10.44
C VAL A 108 10.69 9.87 -11.95
N SER A 109 10.93 11.00 -12.59
CA SER A 109 10.80 11.16 -14.05
C SER A 109 11.95 12.03 -14.58
N PRO A 110 12.78 11.51 -15.50
CA PRO A 110 12.76 10.16 -16.08
C PRO A 110 13.09 9.07 -15.05
N GLY A 111 12.53 7.87 -15.23
CA GLY A 111 12.79 6.72 -14.39
C GLY A 111 14.02 5.93 -14.81
N GLU A 112 14.45 4.98 -13.98
CA GLU A 112 15.50 4.01 -14.31
C GLU A 112 14.92 2.79 -15.06
N HIS A 113 13.67 2.43 -14.75
CA HIS A 113 12.96 1.28 -15.33
C HIS A 113 12.08 1.65 -16.52
N GLY A 114 11.82 2.94 -16.74
CA GLY A 114 10.98 3.41 -17.83
C GLY A 114 10.90 4.93 -17.94
N GLU A 115 9.83 5.44 -18.55
CA GLU A 115 9.62 6.89 -18.69
C GLU A 115 9.49 7.59 -17.33
N TYR A 116 9.06 6.84 -16.33
CA TYR A 116 9.03 7.23 -14.91
C TYR A 116 9.05 5.97 -14.04
N ASP A 117 9.51 6.12 -12.82
CA ASP A 117 9.40 5.12 -11.76
C ASP A 117 8.42 5.62 -10.70
N LEU A 118 7.53 4.73 -10.29
CA LEU A 118 6.52 4.99 -9.27
C LEU A 118 6.45 3.79 -8.33
N TYR A 119 6.79 3.97 -7.06
CA TYR A 119 6.93 2.84 -6.14
C TYR A 119 6.71 3.20 -4.66
N SER A 120 6.50 2.17 -3.85
CA SER A 120 6.55 2.20 -2.39
C SER A 120 7.75 1.38 -1.91
N LEU A 121 8.38 1.82 -0.84
CA LEU A 121 9.52 1.14 -0.19
C LEU A 121 9.12 -0.04 0.71
N GLY A 122 7.83 -0.42 0.71
CA GLY A 122 7.38 -1.52 1.56
C GLY A 122 7.34 -1.20 3.06
N ALA A 123 7.38 -2.25 3.87
CA ALA A 123 7.17 -2.13 5.31
C ALA A 123 8.38 -1.56 6.06
N ASP A 124 9.60 -1.81 5.58
CA ASP A 124 10.83 -1.37 6.23
C ASP A 124 11.26 0.06 5.84
N LYS A 125 10.60 0.67 4.82
CA LYS A 125 10.84 2.03 4.31
C LYS A 125 12.26 2.23 3.78
N LYS A 126 12.87 1.20 3.22
CA LYS A 126 14.21 1.21 2.66
C LYS A 126 14.20 0.59 1.27
N GLU A 127 15.13 1.04 0.44
CA GLU A 127 15.32 0.46 -0.88
C GLU A 127 15.73 -1.02 -0.81
N GLY A 128 15.11 -1.84 -1.66
CA GLY A 128 15.34 -3.28 -1.73
C GLY A 128 14.39 -4.08 -0.85
N GLY A 129 14.91 -5.13 -0.17
CA GLY A 129 14.13 -5.99 0.68
C GLY A 129 13.48 -7.18 -0.02
N GLU A 130 12.80 -8.02 0.77
CA GLU A 130 12.07 -9.20 0.32
C GLU A 130 10.71 -9.30 1.03
N GLY A 131 9.73 -9.93 0.38
CA GLY A 131 8.39 -10.09 0.95
C GLY A 131 7.69 -8.76 1.23
N PRO A 132 7.17 -8.53 2.46
CA PRO A 132 6.51 -7.27 2.83
C PRO A 132 7.43 -6.05 2.83
N ASP A 133 8.74 -6.26 2.90
CA ASP A 133 9.77 -5.22 2.91
C ASP A 133 10.28 -4.90 1.50
N ALA A 134 9.83 -5.64 0.48
CA ALA A 134 10.25 -5.41 -0.90
C ALA A 134 9.66 -4.11 -1.46
N ASP A 135 10.44 -3.46 -2.32
CA ASP A 135 9.96 -2.34 -3.12
C ASP A 135 8.89 -2.81 -4.12
N ILE A 136 7.77 -2.13 -4.13
CA ILE A 136 6.66 -2.40 -5.04
C ILE A 136 6.53 -1.22 -5.98
N GLY A 137 6.91 -1.41 -7.23
CA GLY A 137 6.92 -0.38 -8.25
C GLY A 137 6.17 -0.77 -9.52
N ASN A 138 5.98 0.21 -10.40
CA ASN A 138 5.28 0.00 -11.67
C ASN A 138 6.01 -0.97 -12.63
N TRP A 139 7.24 -1.34 -12.33
CA TRP A 139 8.03 -2.30 -13.12
C TRP A 139 7.89 -3.76 -12.64
N ASN A 140 7.29 -4.02 -11.47
CA ASN A 140 7.19 -5.36 -10.88
C ASN A 140 5.80 -5.72 -10.32
N LEU A 141 4.73 -5.07 -10.77
CA LEU A 141 3.37 -5.26 -10.26
C LEU A 141 2.80 -6.66 -10.48
N ASP A 142 3.32 -7.41 -11.45
CA ASP A 142 2.78 -8.73 -11.83
C ASP A 142 3.70 -9.90 -11.40
N GLN A 143 4.61 -9.65 -10.45
CA GLN A 143 5.53 -10.65 -9.91
C GLN A 143 5.02 -11.26 -8.61
#